data_468cd00e809a6c561ecc0b37aba16b7f
#
_entry.id   468cd00e809a6c561ecc0b37aba16b7f
#
_cell.length_a   1.000
_cell.length_b   1.000
_cell.length_c   1.000
_cell.angle_alpha   90.00
_cell.angle_beta   90.00
_cell.angle_gamma   90.00
#
_symmetry.space_group_name_H-M   'P 1'
#
loop_
_entity.id
_entity.type
_entity.pdbx_description
1 polymer ?
#
loop_
_entity_poly.entity_id
_entity_poly.type
_entity_poly.pdbx_seq_one_letter_code
_entity_poly.pdbx_strand_id
1 'polypeptide(L)'
;MIWPPDPSVLYTRGQGCAELAELLSATARRVAGDLAEACLESRADLLITRKPPGGFDLVSVAVPIDFQPTEIKAVVAAVAGGRHSELNVSIAEAIGGRLGVETLAATAYFTEAAKPDAQETLERVASGVPEISRLVIGANDPTEFISKLPERSLLILGEPGGTFLSRLFFGPGARLKAKAPAGAVLVRYSSPRVFQAMSEPVFFGPLHHAGDSLLLHSSSLTAVVDNGVLVGVVRRSVLEAADPAVSVSELMEPPISVPWDLRVDELDGDLAIGSDSIPVIDPAGRLIGAIRTTPG
;
A
#
# COMPACT_ATOMS: atom_id res chain seq x y z
N MET A 1 1.98 -10.55 -0.49
CA MET A 1 0.81 -10.13 0.32
C MET A 1 0.57 -8.66 0.05
N ILE A 2 -0.63 -8.27 -0.38
CA ILE A 2 -0.95 -6.87 -0.77
C ILE A 2 -1.29 -6.00 0.45
N TRP A 3 -1.72 -6.62 1.54
CA TRP A 3 -2.12 -5.96 2.77
C TRP A 3 -1.28 -6.47 3.95
N PRO A 4 -0.56 -5.59 4.67
CA PRO A 4 0.24 -6.01 5.82
C PRO A 4 -0.67 -6.41 7.00
N PRO A 5 -0.18 -7.27 7.92
CA PRO A 5 -0.97 -7.71 9.09
C PRO A 5 -1.28 -6.58 10.08
N ASP A 6 -0.46 -5.54 10.13
CA ASP A 6 -0.67 -4.33 10.91
C ASP A 6 -0.43 -3.10 10.03
N PRO A 7 -1.44 -2.69 9.24
CA PRO A 7 -1.30 -1.62 8.28
C PRO A 7 -1.20 -0.26 8.95
N SER A 8 -0.33 0.59 8.44
CA SER A 8 -0.30 2.00 8.79
C SER A 8 -1.40 2.76 8.05
N VAL A 9 -2.43 3.18 8.76
CA VAL A 9 -3.62 3.82 8.20
C VAL A 9 -3.67 5.29 8.59
N LEU A 10 -3.79 6.14 7.57
CA LEU A 10 -4.05 7.57 7.73
C LEU A 10 -5.49 7.88 7.35
N TYR A 11 -6.10 8.87 8.01
CA TYR A 11 -7.41 9.36 7.61
C TYR A 11 -7.53 10.88 7.67
N THR A 12 -8.37 11.43 6.80
CA THR A 12 -8.72 12.86 6.79
C THR A 12 -10.04 13.10 7.51
N ARG A 13 -10.35 14.37 7.77
CA ARG A 13 -11.66 14.75 8.30
C ARG A 13 -12.77 14.41 7.30
N GLY A 14 -13.78 13.71 7.74
CA GLY A 14 -14.95 13.34 6.91
C GLY A 14 -15.81 12.29 7.59
N GLN A 15 -17.10 12.26 7.24
CA GLN A 15 -18.03 11.27 7.74
C GLN A 15 -17.59 9.87 7.35
N GLY A 16 -17.54 8.93 8.29
CA GLY A 16 -17.14 7.55 8.10
C GLY A 16 -15.62 7.32 7.98
N CYS A 17 -14.79 8.38 7.90
CA CYS A 17 -13.35 8.18 7.74
C CYS A 17 -12.67 7.67 9.01
N ALA A 18 -13.03 8.23 10.16
CA ALA A 18 -12.47 7.80 11.45
C ALA A 18 -12.94 6.39 11.81
N GLU A 19 -14.24 6.15 11.68
CA GLU A 19 -14.86 4.85 11.98
C GLU A 19 -14.29 3.73 11.10
N LEU A 20 -14.09 3.99 9.81
CA LEU A 20 -13.46 3.02 8.89
C LEU A 20 -11.99 2.79 9.27
N ALA A 21 -11.26 3.86 9.63
CA ALA A 21 -9.86 3.77 10.01
C ALA A 21 -9.67 2.92 11.28
N GLU A 22 -10.50 3.09 12.29
CA GLU A 22 -10.49 2.32 13.53
C GLU A 22 -10.80 0.83 13.30
N LEU A 23 -11.60 0.51 12.29
CA LEU A 23 -11.86 -0.89 11.91
C LEU A 23 -10.68 -1.53 11.19
N LEU A 24 -9.85 -0.75 10.51
CA LEU A 24 -8.72 -1.27 9.73
C LEU A 24 -7.40 -1.29 10.49
N SER A 25 -7.20 -0.37 11.43
CA SER A 25 -5.96 -0.29 12.22
C SER A 25 -6.21 0.29 13.60
N ALA A 26 -5.65 -0.36 14.62
CA ALA A 26 -5.70 0.15 16.00
C ALA A 26 -4.84 1.42 16.20
N THR A 27 -3.88 1.65 15.29
CA THR A 27 -2.93 2.76 15.33
C THR A 27 -3.24 3.83 14.28
N ALA A 28 -4.46 3.83 13.73
CA ALA A 28 -4.87 4.79 12.70
C ALA A 28 -4.70 6.25 13.16
N ARG A 29 -4.13 7.09 12.30
CA ARG A 29 -3.78 8.47 12.62
C ARG A 29 -4.51 9.45 11.72
N ARG A 30 -5.02 10.53 12.33
CA ARG A 30 -5.63 11.61 11.58
C ARG A 30 -4.56 12.55 11.01
N VAL A 31 -4.65 12.82 9.70
CA VAL A 31 -3.79 13.78 9.02
C VAL A 31 -4.34 15.20 9.17
N ALA A 32 -3.44 16.13 9.50
CA ALA A 32 -3.69 17.56 9.49
C ALA A 32 -2.45 18.22 8.86
N GLY A 33 -2.53 18.62 7.59
CA GLY A 33 -1.40 19.20 6.87
C GLY A 33 -1.13 18.55 5.53
N ASP A 34 0.13 18.52 5.13
CA ASP A 34 0.57 17.91 3.88
C ASP A 34 0.42 16.38 3.90
N LEU A 35 -0.26 15.85 2.89
CA LEU A 35 -0.55 14.41 2.80
C LEU A 35 0.69 13.59 2.44
N ALA A 36 1.58 14.13 1.61
CA ALA A 36 2.77 13.40 1.18
C ALA A 36 3.76 13.27 2.34
N GLU A 37 3.96 14.36 3.09
CA GLU A 37 4.78 14.36 4.31
C GLU A 37 4.22 13.40 5.36
N ALA A 38 2.91 13.44 5.62
CA ALA A 38 2.26 12.53 6.56
C ALA A 38 2.37 11.06 6.15
N CYS A 39 2.26 10.75 4.85
CA CYS A 39 2.44 9.39 4.33
C CYS A 39 3.87 8.90 4.53
N LEU A 40 4.86 9.76 4.28
CA LEU A 40 6.28 9.43 4.47
C LEU A 40 6.60 9.19 5.95
N GLU A 41 6.21 10.12 6.83
CA GLU A 41 6.49 10.04 8.27
C GLU A 41 5.89 8.80 8.95
N SER A 42 4.68 8.41 8.53
CA SER A 42 3.98 7.26 9.09
C SER A 42 4.22 5.96 8.31
N ARG A 43 4.94 6.02 7.19
CA ARG A 43 5.08 4.90 6.24
C ARG A 43 3.72 4.29 5.89
N ALA A 44 2.77 5.17 5.55
CA ALA A 44 1.39 4.78 5.39
C ALA A 44 1.18 3.75 4.27
N ASP A 45 0.30 2.79 4.51
CA ASP A 45 -0.17 1.81 3.52
C ASP A 45 -1.48 2.23 2.89
N LEU A 46 -2.32 2.95 3.65
CA LEU A 46 -3.66 3.36 3.24
C LEU A 46 -3.99 4.78 3.70
N LEU A 47 -4.58 5.55 2.81
CA LEU A 47 -5.23 6.83 3.12
C LEU A 47 -6.75 6.68 3.03
N ILE A 48 -7.47 7.02 4.09
CA ILE A 48 -8.93 7.09 4.10
C ILE A 48 -9.36 8.54 3.97
N THR A 49 -10.08 8.85 2.90
CA THR A 49 -10.51 10.21 2.62
C THR A 49 -11.77 10.24 1.76
N ARG A 50 -12.63 11.24 1.94
CA ARG A 50 -13.80 11.42 1.06
C ARG A 50 -13.48 12.10 -0.27
N LYS A 51 -12.35 12.78 -0.34
CA LYS A 51 -11.93 13.53 -1.54
C LYS A 51 -10.43 13.31 -1.74
N PRO A 52 -10.04 12.22 -2.40
CA PRO A 52 -8.64 12.04 -2.74
C PRO A 52 -8.17 13.18 -3.66
N PRO A 53 -6.98 13.74 -3.42
CA PRO A 53 -6.40 14.71 -4.33
C PRO A 53 -6.28 14.14 -5.75
N GLY A 54 -6.48 14.97 -6.77
CA GLY A 54 -6.30 14.55 -8.16
C GLY A 54 -4.86 14.08 -8.39
N GLY A 55 -4.71 12.89 -8.99
CA GLY A 55 -3.38 12.32 -9.26
C GLY A 55 -2.64 11.78 -8.05
N PHE A 56 -3.24 11.76 -6.86
CA PHE A 56 -2.61 11.19 -5.66
C PHE A 56 -2.52 9.68 -5.77
N ASP A 57 -1.31 9.13 -5.79
CA ASP A 57 -1.01 7.70 -5.97
C ASP A 57 0.14 7.19 -5.07
N LEU A 58 0.52 7.96 -4.05
CA LEU A 58 1.60 7.58 -3.12
C LEU A 58 1.26 6.34 -2.30
N VAL A 59 0.00 6.20 -1.89
CA VAL A 59 -0.52 5.06 -1.14
C VAL A 59 -1.88 4.65 -1.66
N SER A 60 -2.32 3.45 -1.33
CA SER A 60 -3.70 3.03 -1.61
C SER A 60 -4.71 3.96 -0.93
N VAL A 61 -5.87 4.16 -1.54
CA VAL A 61 -6.90 5.07 -1.03
C VAL A 61 -8.20 4.32 -0.81
N ALA A 62 -8.87 4.57 0.32
CA ALA A 62 -10.22 4.11 0.60
C ALA A 62 -11.16 5.31 0.83
N VAL A 63 -12.30 5.30 0.14
CA VAL A 63 -13.30 6.36 0.20
C VAL A 63 -14.59 5.79 0.77
N PRO A 64 -14.97 6.12 2.02
CA PRO A 64 -16.24 5.71 2.60
C PRO A 64 -17.40 6.48 1.96
N ILE A 65 -18.46 5.75 1.58
CA ILE A 65 -19.70 6.28 1.01
C ILE A 65 -20.86 5.80 1.85
N ASP A 66 -21.59 6.71 2.46
CA ASP A 66 -22.74 6.41 3.33
C ASP A 66 -22.45 5.30 4.37
N PHE A 67 -21.19 5.21 4.82
CA PHE A 67 -20.68 4.19 5.71
C PHE A 67 -21.36 4.26 7.08
N GLN A 68 -21.98 3.15 7.51
CA GLN A 68 -22.74 3.02 8.76
C GLN A 68 -22.30 1.74 9.50
N PRO A 69 -21.26 1.80 10.34
CA PRO A 69 -20.66 0.60 10.95
C PRO A 69 -21.63 -0.22 11.81
N THR A 70 -22.61 0.44 12.46
CA THR A 70 -23.62 -0.23 13.29
C THR A 70 -24.67 -1.03 12.49
N GLU A 71 -24.75 -0.79 11.20
CA GLU A 71 -25.73 -1.43 10.32
C GLU A 71 -25.15 -2.65 9.59
N ILE A 72 -23.82 -2.88 9.67
CA ILE A 72 -23.14 -3.94 8.93
C ILE A 72 -23.44 -5.31 9.55
N LYS A 73 -24.01 -6.21 8.74
CA LYS A 73 -24.22 -7.61 9.07
C LYS A 73 -23.38 -8.58 8.25
N ALA A 74 -22.87 -8.11 7.11
CA ALA A 74 -21.92 -8.82 6.28
C ALA A 74 -20.99 -7.83 5.57
N VAL A 75 -19.80 -8.25 5.20
CA VAL A 75 -18.87 -7.46 4.38
C VAL A 75 -18.62 -8.20 3.07
N VAL A 76 -18.81 -7.51 1.95
CA VAL A 76 -18.70 -8.11 0.63
C VAL A 76 -17.63 -7.40 -0.19
N ALA A 77 -16.56 -8.10 -0.52
CA ALA A 77 -15.57 -7.64 -1.49
C ALA A 77 -16.04 -7.96 -2.91
N ALA A 78 -16.23 -6.94 -3.74
CA ALA A 78 -16.47 -7.14 -5.15
C ALA A 78 -15.18 -7.45 -5.89
N VAL A 79 -15.15 -8.58 -6.61
CA VAL A 79 -13.99 -9.10 -7.32
C VAL A 79 -14.23 -9.04 -8.82
N ALA A 80 -13.36 -8.30 -9.53
CA ALA A 80 -13.35 -8.23 -10.99
C ALA A 80 -11.98 -8.61 -11.59
N GLY A 81 -11.06 -9.05 -10.77
CA GLY A 81 -9.67 -9.36 -11.12
C GLY A 81 -8.70 -8.21 -10.86
N GLY A 82 -7.40 -8.52 -10.89
CA GLY A 82 -6.32 -7.56 -10.65
C GLY A 82 -6.12 -7.15 -9.19
N ARG A 83 -5.11 -6.31 -8.97
CA ARG A 83 -4.64 -5.93 -7.62
C ARG A 83 -5.66 -5.14 -6.79
N HIS A 84 -6.56 -4.39 -7.43
CA HIS A 84 -7.68 -3.74 -6.72
C HIS A 84 -8.57 -4.75 -6.02
N SER A 85 -8.86 -5.88 -6.68
CA SER A 85 -9.70 -6.93 -6.12
C SER A 85 -9.04 -7.66 -4.96
N GLU A 86 -7.72 -7.88 -5.02
CA GLU A 86 -6.96 -8.46 -3.91
C GLU A 86 -6.98 -7.54 -2.68
N LEU A 87 -6.82 -6.24 -2.88
CA LEU A 87 -6.93 -5.25 -1.80
C LEU A 87 -8.35 -5.18 -1.23
N ASN A 88 -9.39 -5.26 -2.09
CA ASN A 88 -10.79 -5.31 -1.63
C ASN A 88 -11.04 -6.50 -0.70
N VAL A 89 -10.52 -7.68 -1.05
CA VAL A 89 -10.65 -8.91 -0.25
C VAL A 89 -9.95 -8.73 1.11
N SER A 90 -8.74 -8.20 1.12
CA SER A 90 -7.99 -7.96 2.36
C SER A 90 -8.67 -6.94 3.28
N ILE A 91 -9.20 -5.84 2.72
CA ILE A 91 -9.95 -4.84 3.49
C ILE A 91 -11.26 -5.44 4.03
N ALA A 92 -11.97 -6.23 3.23
CA ALA A 92 -13.19 -6.88 3.66
C ALA A 92 -12.95 -7.85 4.82
N GLU A 93 -11.89 -8.66 4.74
CA GLU A 93 -11.46 -9.55 5.81
C GLU A 93 -11.14 -8.79 7.09
N ALA A 94 -10.35 -7.73 7.01
CA ALA A 94 -9.99 -6.92 8.17
C ALA A 94 -11.23 -6.33 8.86
N ILE A 95 -12.17 -5.77 8.10
CA ILE A 95 -13.41 -5.20 8.63
C ILE A 95 -14.31 -6.30 9.22
N GLY A 96 -14.51 -7.39 8.46
CA GLY A 96 -15.37 -8.50 8.89
C GLY A 96 -14.86 -9.18 10.15
N GLY A 97 -13.55 -9.44 10.23
CA GLY A 97 -12.89 -9.98 11.41
C GLY A 97 -13.02 -9.06 12.64
N ARG A 98 -12.87 -7.74 12.45
CA ARG A 98 -13.02 -6.76 13.53
C ARG A 98 -14.44 -6.64 14.05
N LEU A 99 -15.44 -6.77 13.16
CA LEU A 99 -16.86 -6.70 13.52
C LEU A 99 -17.45 -8.06 13.95
N GLY A 100 -16.77 -9.17 13.69
CA GLY A 100 -17.28 -10.51 13.93
C GLY A 100 -18.47 -10.87 13.03
N VAL A 101 -18.48 -10.40 11.78
CA VAL A 101 -19.54 -10.63 10.79
C VAL A 101 -19.05 -11.47 9.62
N GLU A 102 -19.98 -12.06 8.88
CA GLU A 102 -19.67 -12.83 7.68
C GLU A 102 -18.93 -11.97 6.64
N THR A 103 -17.89 -12.54 6.05
CA THR A 103 -17.10 -11.90 4.99
C THR A 103 -17.17 -12.74 3.71
N LEU A 104 -17.51 -12.08 2.60
CA LEU A 104 -17.66 -12.71 1.29
C LEU A 104 -16.79 -12.02 0.25
N ALA A 105 -16.21 -12.80 -0.64
CA ALA A 105 -15.71 -12.33 -1.93
C ALA A 105 -16.73 -12.69 -2.99
N ALA A 106 -17.24 -11.70 -3.74
CA ALA A 106 -18.29 -11.90 -4.71
C ALA A 106 -17.89 -11.39 -6.10
N THR A 107 -18.20 -12.17 -7.13
CA THR A 107 -18.02 -11.78 -8.53
C THR A 107 -19.30 -11.98 -9.33
N ALA A 108 -19.44 -11.24 -10.43
CA ALA A 108 -20.59 -11.36 -11.32
C ALA A 108 -20.22 -11.95 -12.66
N TYR A 109 -21.14 -12.73 -13.26
CA TYR A 109 -21.10 -13.13 -14.67
C TYR A 109 -22.41 -12.78 -15.38
N PHE A 110 -22.33 -12.54 -16.71
CA PHE A 110 -23.49 -12.12 -17.54
C PHE A 110 -24.08 -13.26 -18.34
N THR A 111 -23.24 -14.23 -18.69
CA THR A 111 -23.65 -15.38 -19.49
C THR A 111 -23.13 -16.64 -18.82
N GLU A 112 -23.86 -17.74 -18.93
CA GLU A 112 -23.42 -19.03 -18.36
C GLU A 112 -22.02 -19.45 -18.88
N ALA A 113 -21.68 -19.06 -20.13
CA ALA A 113 -20.35 -19.33 -20.69
C ALA A 113 -19.23 -18.57 -19.95
N ALA A 114 -19.50 -17.42 -19.34
CA ALA A 114 -18.52 -16.63 -18.58
C ALA A 114 -18.39 -17.04 -17.10
N LYS A 115 -19.24 -17.93 -16.62
CA LYS A 115 -19.25 -18.37 -15.22
C LYS A 115 -17.96 -19.07 -14.79
N PRO A 116 -17.34 -19.98 -15.59
CA PRO A 116 -16.07 -20.60 -15.21
C PRO A 116 -14.94 -19.58 -15.03
N ASP A 117 -14.80 -18.61 -15.94
CA ASP A 117 -13.76 -17.57 -15.89
C ASP A 117 -13.95 -16.67 -14.65
N ALA A 118 -15.22 -16.34 -14.33
CA ALA A 118 -15.54 -15.58 -13.13
C ALA A 118 -15.17 -16.36 -11.85
N GLN A 119 -15.45 -17.67 -11.84
CA GLN A 119 -15.10 -18.54 -10.72
C GLN A 119 -13.57 -18.67 -10.55
N GLU A 120 -12.83 -18.90 -11.62
CA GLU A 120 -11.37 -18.97 -11.61
C GLU A 120 -10.75 -17.64 -11.10
N THR A 121 -11.27 -16.52 -11.57
CA THR A 121 -10.84 -15.19 -11.12
C THR A 121 -11.08 -15.01 -9.61
N LEU A 122 -12.25 -15.42 -9.12
CA LEU A 122 -12.59 -15.35 -7.71
C LEU A 122 -11.67 -16.21 -6.84
N GLU A 123 -11.44 -17.47 -7.24
CA GLU A 123 -10.55 -18.39 -6.54
C GLU A 123 -9.11 -17.85 -6.49
N ARG A 124 -8.59 -17.33 -7.59
CA ARG A 124 -7.25 -16.78 -7.66
C ARG A 124 -7.10 -15.54 -6.74
N VAL A 125 -8.07 -14.62 -6.76
CA VAL A 125 -8.03 -13.39 -5.97
C VAL A 125 -8.22 -13.67 -4.48
N ALA A 126 -9.11 -14.61 -4.12
CA ALA A 126 -9.40 -14.97 -2.74
C ALA A 126 -8.45 -16.04 -2.16
N SER A 127 -7.47 -16.52 -2.93
CA SER A 127 -6.55 -17.59 -2.50
C SER A 127 -5.73 -17.24 -1.25
N GLY A 128 -5.42 -15.95 -1.06
CA GLY A 128 -4.69 -15.43 0.10
C GLY A 128 -5.50 -15.37 1.39
N VAL A 129 -6.83 -15.60 1.33
CA VAL A 129 -7.76 -15.53 2.47
C VAL A 129 -8.65 -16.79 2.46
N PRO A 130 -8.16 -17.91 2.99
CA PRO A 130 -8.85 -19.22 2.89
C PRO A 130 -10.25 -19.24 3.48
N GLU A 131 -10.46 -18.47 4.56
CA GLU A 131 -11.73 -18.48 5.33
C GLU A 131 -12.82 -17.61 4.73
N ILE A 132 -12.52 -16.80 3.70
CA ILE A 132 -13.53 -15.95 3.07
C ILE A 132 -14.50 -16.78 2.24
N SER A 133 -15.80 -16.58 2.45
CA SER A 133 -16.84 -17.22 1.64
C SER A 133 -16.81 -16.69 0.20
N ARG A 134 -17.02 -17.56 -0.80
CA ARG A 134 -16.94 -17.23 -2.22
C ARG A 134 -18.31 -17.30 -2.87
N LEU A 135 -18.71 -16.25 -3.58
CA LEU A 135 -20.02 -16.13 -4.20
C LEU A 135 -19.90 -15.73 -5.68
N VAL A 136 -20.34 -16.59 -6.58
CA VAL A 136 -20.42 -16.33 -8.02
C VAL A 136 -21.87 -16.07 -8.40
N ILE A 137 -22.17 -14.86 -8.89
CA ILE A 137 -23.54 -14.38 -9.09
C ILE A 137 -23.80 -14.14 -10.57
N GLY A 138 -24.80 -14.83 -11.15
CA GLY A 138 -25.37 -14.46 -12.44
C GLY A 138 -26.20 -13.19 -12.28
N ALA A 139 -25.84 -12.09 -12.97
CA ALA A 139 -26.57 -10.85 -12.91
C ALA A 139 -26.42 -10.07 -14.22
N ASN A 140 -27.53 -9.56 -14.74
CA ASN A 140 -27.55 -8.78 -15.98
C ASN A 140 -27.24 -7.30 -15.74
N ASP A 141 -27.48 -6.86 -14.54
CA ASP A 141 -27.23 -5.50 -14.10
C ASP A 141 -26.81 -5.46 -12.62
N PRO A 142 -26.34 -4.33 -12.17
CA PRO A 142 -25.85 -4.10 -10.83
C PRO A 142 -26.86 -4.19 -9.73
N THR A 143 -28.10 -3.84 -10.02
CA THR A 143 -29.17 -3.90 -9.03
C THR A 143 -29.48 -5.36 -8.73
N GLU A 144 -29.49 -6.20 -9.77
CA GLU A 144 -29.66 -7.64 -9.64
C GLU A 144 -28.51 -8.26 -8.84
N PHE A 145 -27.25 -7.86 -9.11
CA PHE A 145 -26.10 -8.33 -8.32
C PHE A 145 -26.29 -7.99 -6.83
N ILE A 146 -26.56 -6.73 -6.49
CA ILE A 146 -26.71 -6.30 -5.09
C ILE A 146 -27.90 -6.99 -4.41
N SER A 147 -28.99 -7.21 -5.14
CA SER A 147 -30.18 -7.87 -4.58
C SER A 147 -29.95 -9.33 -4.16
N LYS A 148 -28.90 -9.96 -4.70
CA LYS A 148 -28.50 -11.34 -4.38
C LYS A 148 -27.44 -11.42 -3.28
N LEU A 149 -26.94 -10.29 -2.78
CA LEU A 149 -26.04 -10.22 -1.64
C LEU A 149 -26.81 -10.32 -0.32
N PRO A 150 -26.13 -10.70 0.79
CA PRO A 150 -26.76 -10.68 2.11
C PRO A 150 -27.29 -9.30 2.46
N GLU A 151 -28.40 -9.26 3.20
CA GLU A 151 -28.98 -8.00 3.65
C GLU A 151 -28.02 -7.23 4.55
N ARG A 152 -28.03 -5.89 4.45
CA ARG A 152 -27.18 -5.00 5.25
C ARG A 152 -25.68 -5.25 5.05
N SER A 153 -25.30 -5.63 3.83
CA SER A 153 -23.89 -5.77 3.45
C SER A 153 -23.21 -4.40 3.28
N LEU A 154 -21.98 -4.28 3.83
CA LEU A 154 -21.03 -3.27 3.41
C LEU A 154 -20.35 -3.75 2.12
N LEU A 155 -20.34 -2.91 1.09
CA LEU A 155 -19.69 -3.24 -0.19
C LEU A 155 -18.28 -2.64 -0.26
N ILE A 156 -17.27 -3.47 -0.50
CA ILE A 156 -15.90 -3.02 -0.79
C ILE A 156 -15.68 -3.14 -2.30
N LEU A 157 -15.41 -2.03 -2.95
CA LEU A 157 -15.40 -1.89 -4.41
C LEU A 157 -14.08 -1.29 -4.88
N GLY A 158 -13.46 -1.86 -5.90
CA GLY A 158 -12.33 -1.23 -6.58
C GLY A 158 -12.74 0.03 -7.34
N GLU A 159 -11.87 1.03 -7.36
CA GLU A 159 -12.06 2.22 -8.21
C GLU A 159 -12.11 1.79 -9.69
N PRO A 160 -13.00 2.38 -10.46
CA PRO A 160 -13.25 1.94 -11.80
C PRO A 160 -12.13 2.24 -12.80
N GLY A 161 -11.50 1.20 -13.29
CA GLY A 161 -10.62 1.24 -14.46
C GLY A 161 -11.35 0.96 -15.79
N GLY A 162 -12.61 1.43 -15.95
CA GLY A 162 -13.37 1.22 -17.19
C GLY A 162 -14.17 -0.09 -17.27
N THR A 163 -14.24 -0.88 -16.21
CA THR A 163 -15.00 -2.12 -16.14
C THR A 163 -16.50 -1.87 -15.88
N PHE A 164 -17.31 -2.91 -16.12
CA PHE A 164 -18.77 -2.89 -15.88
C PHE A 164 -19.17 -2.43 -14.46
N LEU A 165 -18.48 -2.88 -13.42
CA LEU A 165 -18.74 -2.45 -12.04
C LEU A 165 -18.56 -0.94 -11.87
N SER A 166 -17.70 -0.30 -12.65
CA SER A 166 -17.45 1.13 -12.61
C SER A 166 -18.61 1.97 -13.11
N ARG A 167 -19.23 1.55 -14.21
CA ARG A 167 -20.46 2.20 -14.74
C ARG A 167 -21.62 2.01 -13.78
N LEU A 168 -21.56 0.93 -13.03
CA LEU A 168 -22.48 0.46 -12.06
C LEU A 168 -22.74 1.40 -10.90
N PHE A 169 -21.65 1.89 -10.32
CA PHE A 169 -21.69 2.68 -9.10
C PHE A 169 -21.56 4.19 -9.34
N PHE A 170 -21.06 4.60 -10.53
CA PHE A 170 -20.76 6.00 -10.85
C PHE A 170 -21.53 6.56 -12.04
N GLY A 171 -22.40 5.77 -12.64
CA GLY A 171 -23.29 6.27 -13.69
C GLY A 171 -24.23 7.36 -13.17
N PRO A 172 -24.71 8.27 -14.05
CA PRO A 172 -25.70 9.27 -13.67
C PRO A 172 -26.97 8.58 -13.16
N GLY A 173 -27.33 8.81 -11.91
CA GLY A 173 -28.47 8.20 -11.24
C GLY A 173 -28.17 7.03 -10.30
N ALA A 174 -26.90 6.72 -10.01
CA ALA A 174 -26.50 5.72 -9.04
C ALA A 174 -26.99 6.10 -7.63
N ARG A 175 -28.12 5.53 -7.21
CA ARG A 175 -28.60 5.62 -5.83
C ARG A 175 -27.97 4.48 -5.02
N LEU A 176 -26.66 4.59 -4.76
CA LEU A 176 -25.92 3.60 -3.97
C LEU A 176 -26.60 3.36 -2.62
N LYS A 177 -27.08 4.42 -1.98
CA LYS A 177 -27.75 4.39 -0.68
C LYS A 177 -28.99 3.49 -0.62
N ALA A 178 -29.74 3.40 -1.71
CA ALA A 178 -30.92 2.52 -1.76
C ALA A 178 -30.55 1.04 -1.99
N LYS A 179 -29.31 0.77 -2.42
CA LYS A 179 -28.86 -0.55 -2.86
C LYS A 179 -27.83 -1.19 -1.94
N ALA A 180 -27.13 -0.40 -1.13
CA ALA A 180 -26.16 -0.85 -0.14
C ALA A 180 -26.48 -0.18 1.21
N PRO A 181 -27.44 -0.71 1.99
CA PRO A 181 -27.95 -0.03 3.19
C PRO A 181 -26.88 0.22 4.26
N ALA A 182 -25.82 -0.59 4.35
CA ALA A 182 -24.70 -0.36 5.26
C ALA A 182 -23.59 0.52 4.63
N GLY A 183 -23.77 0.98 3.39
CA GLY A 183 -22.83 1.82 2.67
C GLY A 183 -21.84 1.06 1.80
N ALA A 184 -20.85 1.77 1.30
CA ALA A 184 -19.77 1.20 0.50
C ALA A 184 -18.41 1.85 0.82
N VAL A 185 -17.33 1.16 0.49
CA VAL A 185 -15.97 1.67 0.49
C VAL A 185 -15.39 1.50 -0.90
N LEU A 186 -15.02 2.61 -1.53
CA LEU A 186 -14.29 2.58 -2.79
C LEU A 186 -12.80 2.51 -2.53
N VAL A 187 -12.15 1.55 -3.15
CA VAL A 187 -10.73 1.29 -2.94
C VAL A 187 -9.96 1.50 -4.24
N ARG A 188 -8.93 2.33 -4.17
CA ARG A 188 -7.94 2.48 -5.23
C ARG A 188 -6.61 1.91 -4.73
N TYR A 189 -6.13 0.88 -5.39
CA TYR A 189 -4.80 0.33 -5.14
C TYR A 189 -3.73 1.25 -5.75
N SER A 190 -2.67 1.49 -4.99
CA SER A 190 -1.41 2.03 -5.48
C SER A 190 -0.29 1.01 -5.25
N SER A 191 0.64 0.90 -6.21
CA SER A 191 1.83 0.06 -6.03
C SER A 191 2.67 0.58 -4.86
N PRO A 192 3.22 -0.32 -4.03
CA PRO A 192 4.08 0.09 -2.92
C PRO A 192 5.24 0.97 -3.38
N ARG A 193 5.54 1.98 -2.58
CA ARG A 193 6.66 2.90 -2.76
C ARG A 193 7.83 2.52 -1.88
N VAL A 194 9.02 2.98 -2.25
CA VAL A 194 10.27 2.72 -1.53
C VAL A 194 10.16 3.09 -0.04
N PHE A 195 9.50 4.21 0.29
CA PHE A 195 9.36 4.65 1.68
C PHE A 195 8.59 3.66 2.58
N GLN A 196 7.70 2.85 2.01
CA GLN A 196 6.96 1.82 2.77
C GLN A 196 7.83 0.60 3.10
N ALA A 197 8.84 0.32 2.25
CA ALA A 197 9.74 -0.83 2.39
C ALA A 197 11.10 -0.48 3.01
N MET A 198 11.46 0.81 3.16
CA MET A 198 12.73 1.23 3.69
C MET A 198 12.90 0.92 5.18
N SER A 199 14.12 0.63 5.60
CA SER A 199 14.55 0.54 6.99
C SER A 199 15.26 1.82 7.43
N GLU A 200 15.60 1.92 8.73
CA GLU A 200 16.46 2.99 9.20
C GLU A 200 17.82 2.92 8.51
N PRO A 201 18.35 4.08 8.06
CA PRO A 201 19.62 4.11 7.37
C PRO A 201 20.79 4.03 8.36
N VAL A 202 21.85 3.37 7.95
CA VAL A 202 23.16 3.50 8.63
C VAL A 202 24.06 4.34 7.75
N PHE A 203 24.79 5.26 8.35
CA PHE A 203 25.63 6.20 7.61
C PHE A 203 26.87 6.61 8.42
N PHE A 204 27.87 7.13 7.73
CA PHE A 204 29.04 7.77 8.29
C PHE A 204 29.05 9.27 8.00
N GLY A 205 29.66 10.03 8.88
CA GLY A 205 30.06 11.39 8.54
C GLY A 205 31.34 11.39 7.70
N PRO A 206 31.60 12.45 6.90
CA PRO A 206 32.80 12.51 6.03
C PRO A 206 34.14 12.41 6.78
N LEU A 207 34.13 12.86 8.03
CA LEU A 207 35.32 12.88 8.88
C LEU A 207 35.58 11.59 9.69
N HIS A 208 34.73 10.57 9.57
CA HIS A 208 34.98 9.27 10.19
C HIS A 208 36.21 8.62 9.55
N HIS A 209 36.95 7.88 10.36
CA HIS A 209 38.10 7.11 9.87
C HIS A 209 37.69 5.72 9.39
N ALA A 210 38.39 5.19 8.40
CA ALA A 210 38.12 3.89 7.80
C ALA A 210 38.07 2.75 8.84
N GLY A 211 39.03 2.75 9.77
CA GLY A 211 39.10 1.74 10.84
C GLY A 211 37.87 1.73 11.74
N ASP A 212 37.40 2.90 12.19
CA ASP A 212 36.22 3.02 13.05
C ASP A 212 34.96 2.62 12.28
N SER A 213 34.88 2.98 11.03
CA SER A 213 33.74 2.68 10.15
C SER A 213 33.54 1.17 9.94
N LEU A 214 34.58 0.42 9.81
CA LEU A 214 34.56 -1.05 9.70
C LEU A 214 33.99 -1.74 10.95
N LEU A 215 34.25 -1.17 12.12
CA LEU A 215 33.77 -1.71 13.40
C LEU A 215 32.27 -1.47 13.60
N LEU A 216 31.74 -0.38 13.02
CA LEU A 216 30.36 0.06 13.25
C LEU A 216 29.37 -0.60 12.29
N HIS A 217 29.81 -1.13 11.15
CA HIS A 217 28.87 -1.57 10.13
C HIS A 217 29.33 -2.71 9.25
N SER A 218 28.40 -3.59 8.85
CA SER A 218 28.66 -4.81 8.05
C SER A 218 28.14 -4.75 6.61
N SER A 219 27.42 -3.68 6.21
CA SER A 219 26.88 -3.55 4.85
C SER A 219 27.97 -3.42 3.80
N SER A 220 27.71 -3.94 2.62
CA SER A 220 28.62 -3.84 1.46
C SER A 220 28.74 -2.41 0.93
N LEU A 221 27.70 -1.60 1.11
CA LEU A 221 27.65 -0.19 0.74
C LEU A 221 27.06 0.63 1.90
N THR A 222 27.71 1.74 2.25
CA THR A 222 27.26 2.62 3.33
C THR A 222 27.17 4.06 2.84
N ALA A 223 26.12 4.77 3.23
CA ALA A 223 25.92 6.17 2.95
C ALA A 223 26.93 7.05 3.69
N VAL A 224 27.40 8.11 3.04
CA VAL A 224 28.17 9.19 3.67
C VAL A 224 27.32 10.45 3.68
N VAL A 225 27.10 10.99 4.88
CA VAL A 225 26.13 12.07 5.12
C VAL A 225 26.81 13.25 5.80
N ASP A 226 26.60 14.42 5.23
CA ASP A 226 27.00 15.69 5.85
C ASP A 226 25.78 16.56 6.12
N ASN A 227 25.57 16.96 7.38
CA ASN A 227 24.42 17.76 7.81
C ASN A 227 23.04 17.20 7.35
N GLY A 228 22.91 15.86 7.34
CA GLY A 228 21.68 15.16 6.91
C GLY A 228 21.56 14.93 5.40
N VAL A 229 22.42 15.54 4.58
CA VAL A 229 22.44 15.39 3.11
C VAL A 229 23.39 14.26 2.71
N LEU A 230 22.95 13.41 1.78
CA LEU A 230 23.78 12.35 1.21
C LEU A 230 24.84 13.00 0.30
N VAL A 231 26.12 12.87 0.66
CA VAL A 231 27.24 13.45 -0.09
C VAL A 231 28.07 12.39 -0.84
N GLY A 232 27.91 11.13 -0.49
CA GLY A 232 28.61 10.04 -1.16
C GLY A 232 28.18 8.67 -0.59
N VAL A 233 28.82 7.65 -1.13
CA VAL A 233 28.75 6.27 -0.61
C VAL A 233 30.15 5.69 -0.49
N VAL A 234 30.34 4.73 0.40
CA VAL A 234 31.61 4.01 0.53
C VAL A 234 31.36 2.50 0.53
N ARG A 235 32.16 1.78 -0.23
CA ARG A 235 32.11 0.31 -0.25
C ARG A 235 32.94 -0.27 0.89
N ARG A 236 32.44 -1.32 1.50
CA ARG A 236 33.14 -2.04 2.55
C ARG A 236 34.54 -2.51 2.09
N SER A 237 34.65 -3.04 0.88
CA SER A 237 35.92 -3.49 0.32
C SER A 237 36.97 -2.38 0.18
N VAL A 238 36.53 -1.15 -0.04
CA VAL A 238 37.42 0.04 -0.11
C VAL A 238 37.92 0.38 1.30
N LEU A 239 37.03 0.36 2.31
CA LEU A 239 37.40 0.56 3.71
C LEU A 239 38.40 -0.49 4.22
N GLU A 240 38.17 -1.77 3.85
CA GLU A 240 39.04 -2.89 4.24
C GLU A 240 40.46 -2.82 3.63
N ALA A 241 40.56 -2.18 2.46
CA ALA A 241 41.86 -2.02 1.77
C ALA A 241 42.60 -0.73 2.16
N ALA A 242 41.93 0.22 2.82
CA ALA A 242 42.51 1.52 3.17
C ALA A 242 43.32 1.49 4.47
N ASP A 243 44.17 2.49 4.65
CA ASP A 243 44.79 2.75 5.95
C ASP A 243 43.69 3.13 6.95
N PRO A 244 43.61 2.51 8.14
CA PRO A 244 42.60 2.80 9.16
C PRO A 244 42.47 4.29 9.56
N ALA A 245 43.51 5.09 9.39
CA ALA A 245 43.54 6.51 9.73
C ALA A 245 43.00 7.42 8.60
N VAL A 246 42.74 6.91 7.40
CA VAL A 246 42.20 7.69 6.27
C VAL A 246 40.76 8.04 6.54
N SER A 247 40.38 9.27 6.19
CA SER A 247 39.00 9.72 6.34
C SER A 247 38.09 9.10 5.27
N VAL A 248 36.81 8.86 5.63
CA VAL A 248 35.79 8.35 4.68
C VAL A 248 35.59 9.28 3.49
N SER A 249 35.79 10.60 3.69
CA SER A 249 35.68 11.58 2.61
C SER A 249 36.72 11.41 1.48
N GLU A 250 37.86 10.81 1.78
CA GLU A 250 38.88 10.51 0.79
C GLU A 250 38.63 9.23 -0.01
N LEU A 251 37.77 8.36 0.53
CA LEU A 251 37.45 7.02 0.02
C LEU A 251 36.09 6.93 -0.64
N MET A 252 35.22 7.91 -0.40
CA MET A 252 33.84 7.87 -0.89
C MET A 252 33.74 8.03 -2.40
N GLU A 253 32.78 7.33 -2.98
CA GLU A 253 32.33 7.46 -4.35
C GLU A 253 31.15 8.48 -4.43
N PRO A 254 30.82 8.98 -5.63
CA PRO A 254 29.59 9.78 -5.82
C PRO A 254 28.36 9.11 -5.23
N PRO A 255 27.36 9.89 -4.77
CA PRO A 255 26.18 9.32 -4.14
C PRO A 255 25.37 8.44 -5.09
N ILE A 256 25.02 7.25 -4.63
CA ILE A 256 24.08 6.34 -5.26
C ILE A 256 22.85 6.30 -4.34
N SER A 257 21.67 6.56 -4.86
CA SER A 257 20.44 6.58 -4.07
C SER A 257 19.21 6.38 -4.93
N VAL A 258 18.09 6.10 -4.27
CA VAL A 258 16.76 6.07 -4.89
C VAL A 258 15.85 7.10 -4.20
N PRO A 259 14.92 7.73 -4.95
CA PRO A 259 13.94 8.62 -4.35
C PRO A 259 12.91 7.82 -3.52
N TRP A 260 12.44 8.42 -2.44
CA TRP A 260 11.53 7.80 -1.48
C TRP A 260 10.18 7.39 -2.07
N ASP A 261 9.71 8.12 -3.09
CA ASP A 261 8.43 7.94 -3.76
C ASP A 261 8.52 7.05 -5.02
N LEU A 262 9.69 6.50 -5.33
CA LEU A 262 9.85 5.52 -6.41
C LEU A 262 9.02 4.27 -6.09
N ARG A 263 8.39 3.69 -7.10
CA ARG A 263 7.66 2.43 -6.95
C ARG A 263 8.65 1.28 -6.76
N VAL A 264 8.31 0.35 -5.86
CA VAL A 264 9.17 -0.81 -5.58
C VAL A 264 9.35 -1.69 -6.82
N ASP A 265 8.34 -1.77 -7.70
CA ASP A 265 8.40 -2.52 -8.95
C ASP A 265 9.19 -1.82 -10.07
N GLU A 266 9.60 -0.58 -9.85
CA GLU A 266 10.46 0.22 -10.75
C GLU A 266 11.93 0.25 -10.27
N LEU A 267 12.24 -0.39 -9.14
CA LEU A 267 13.63 -0.51 -8.69
C LEU A 267 14.44 -1.30 -9.72
N ASP A 268 15.40 -0.61 -10.32
CA ASP A 268 16.30 -1.21 -11.29
C ASP A 268 17.22 -2.23 -10.60
N GLY A 269 17.20 -3.48 -11.06
CA GLY A 269 18.09 -4.53 -10.57
C GLY A 269 19.57 -4.19 -10.73
N ASP A 270 19.93 -3.33 -11.68
CA ASP A 270 21.32 -2.90 -11.91
C ASP A 270 21.84 -2.01 -10.77
N LEU A 271 20.98 -1.24 -10.09
CA LEU A 271 21.34 -0.48 -8.89
C LEU A 271 21.69 -1.38 -7.69
N ALA A 272 21.17 -2.60 -7.69
CA ALA A 272 21.38 -3.59 -6.64
C ALA A 272 22.67 -4.41 -6.83
N ILE A 273 23.34 -4.32 -7.99
CA ILE A 273 24.52 -5.14 -8.28
C ILE A 273 25.67 -4.80 -7.31
N GLY A 274 25.98 -5.75 -6.45
CA GLY A 274 27.08 -5.66 -5.48
C GLY A 274 26.78 -4.83 -4.23
N SER A 275 25.50 -4.53 -3.96
CA SER A 275 25.07 -3.81 -2.76
C SER A 275 23.92 -4.55 -2.07
N ASP A 276 24.01 -4.69 -0.75
CA ASP A 276 22.95 -5.26 0.10
C ASP A 276 21.95 -4.19 0.60
N SER A 277 22.25 -2.92 0.34
CA SER A 277 21.44 -1.79 0.78
C SER A 277 21.66 -0.57 -0.11
N ILE A 278 20.58 0.12 -0.49
CA ILE A 278 20.63 1.36 -1.28
C ILE A 278 20.06 2.50 -0.44
N PRO A 279 20.77 3.63 -0.30
CA PRO A 279 20.28 4.83 0.36
C PRO A 279 19.00 5.39 -0.27
N VAL A 280 18.06 5.83 0.56
CA VAL A 280 16.81 6.48 0.15
C VAL A 280 16.85 7.95 0.55
N ILE A 281 16.55 8.84 -0.40
CA ILE A 281 16.60 10.29 -0.20
C ILE A 281 15.25 10.96 -0.41
N ASP A 282 15.05 12.09 0.25
CA ASP A 282 13.96 13.03 0.00
C ASP A 282 14.30 13.99 -1.16
N PRO A 283 13.35 14.85 -1.61
CA PRO A 283 13.60 15.83 -2.67
C PRO A 283 14.70 16.86 -2.37
N ALA A 284 15.06 17.03 -1.10
CA ALA A 284 16.17 17.90 -0.69
C ALA A 284 17.52 17.18 -0.65
N GLY A 285 17.57 15.90 -1.05
CA GLY A 285 18.79 15.07 -0.99
C GLY A 285 19.14 14.58 0.39
N ARG A 286 18.25 14.71 1.37
CA ARG A 286 18.51 14.22 2.75
C ARG A 286 18.29 12.71 2.80
N LEU A 287 19.20 12.03 3.49
CA LEU A 287 19.07 10.59 3.75
C LEU A 287 17.93 10.35 4.74
N ILE A 288 16.92 9.58 4.33
CA ILE A 288 15.72 9.29 5.13
C ILE A 288 15.53 7.78 5.39
N GLY A 289 16.26 6.93 4.69
CA GLY A 289 16.13 5.48 4.83
C GLY A 289 17.16 4.72 4.02
N ALA A 290 17.01 3.40 4.03
CA ALA A 290 17.72 2.50 3.15
C ALA A 290 16.81 1.34 2.74
N ILE A 291 16.82 0.96 1.47
CA ILE A 291 16.12 -0.23 0.99
C ILE A 291 17.09 -1.38 0.86
N ARG A 292 16.72 -2.54 1.42
CA ARG A 292 17.54 -3.76 1.28
C ARG A 292 17.29 -4.37 -0.09
N THR A 293 18.40 -4.72 -0.73
CA THR A 293 18.38 -5.50 -1.95
C THR A 293 18.60 -6.96 -1.57
N THR A 294 17.76 -7.85 -2.05
CA THR A 294 18.03 -9.29 -1.92
C THR A 294 19.20 -9.59 -2.84
N PRO A 295 20.35 -10.12 -2.35
CA PRO A 295 21.38 -10.60 -3.24
C PRO A 295 20.77 -11.69 -4.11
N GLY A 296 20.81 -11.50 -5.43
CA GLY A 296 20.37 -12.47 -6.44
C GLY A 296 21.20 -13.73 -6.44
#